data_43e898ffba8e1a26f555ca92bccf0116
#
_entry.id   43e898ffba8e1a26f555ca92bccf0116
#
_cell.length_a   1.000
_cell.length_b   1.000
_cell.length_c   1.000
_cell.angle_alpha   90.00
_cell.angle_beta   90.00
_cell.angle_gamma   90.00
#
_symmetry.space_group_name_H-M   'P 1'
#
loop_
_entity.id
_entity.type
_entity.pdbx_description
1 polymer ?
#
loop_
_entity_poly.entity_id
_entity_poly.type
_entity_poly.pdbx_seq_one_letter_code
_entity_poly.pdbx_strand_id
1 'polypeptide(L)'
;FSGLNLLCSSINSEEISVDVVKKKSQKTPIYWGGNLPLNPIISNEILNSFSIKKNYPLEIINFISDQKKKSSLPKKNEILIENFPHGNGQYLCIFTFMGKQTNQTFSEILINYLKKECNISTSDYSLNEYSLALFINKNADFKLKLLNNFFLRKNLKIDFLKTSIAKKIFKETSLITGLIDKKNTRKQNFVNSDIIFDTLFKYQPNHILLKITEEEIKRYFSEVTQIKYLLRKKIIFNKIKKPSPFSKTLIYQKEKNKTNTHNPDNLFEFLNN
;
A
#
# COMPACT_ATOMS: atom_id res chain seq x y z
N PHE A 1 25.99 9.06 12.32
CA PHE A 1 26.07 7.61 12.08
C PHE A 1 27.07 7.02 13.06
N SER A 2 26.75 5.92 13.77
CA SER A 2 27.64 5.29 14.76
C SER A 2 28.25 6.26 15.81
N GLY A 3 27.47 7.25 16.23
CA GLY A 3 27.92 8.27 17.21
C GLY A 3 28.80 9.39 16.64
N LEU A 4 29.11 9.34 15.35
CA LEU A 4 29.86 10.39 14.66
C LEU A 4 28.92 11.35 13.92
N ASN A 5 29.28 12.63 13.93
CA ASN A 5 28.65 13.62 13.07
C ASN A 5 29.39 13.65 11.72
N LEU A 6 28.67 13.38 10.66
CA LEU A 6 29.20 13.24 9.31
C LEU A 6 28.60 14.32 8.41
N LEU A 7 29.43 14.93 7.59
CA LEU A 7 29.02 15.81 6.49
C LEU A 7 29.21 15.05 5.17
N CYS A 8 28.14 14.91 4.40
CA CYS A 8 28.23 14.30 3.08
C CYS A 8 28.91 15.25 2.10
N SER A 9 30.05 14.84 1.54
CA SER A 9 30.80 15.59 0.52
C SER A 9 30.42 15.17 -0.90
N SER A 10 30.16 13.87 -1.12
CA SER A 10 29.69 13.39 -2.44
C SER A 10 28.89 12.10 -2.31
N ILE A 11 27.99 11.87 -3.28
CA ILE A 11 27.17 10.65 -3.38
C ILE A 11 27.36 10.05 -4.77
N ASN A 12 27.85 8.82 -4.82
CA ASN A 12 27.93 8.01 -6.01
C ASN A 12 26.92 6.85 -5.97
N SER A 13 26.86 6.04 -7.01
CA SER A 13 25.98 4.86 -7.07
C SER A 13 26.34 3.78 -6.05
N GLU A 14 27.58 3.72 -5.62
CA GLU A 14 28.16 2.64 -4.82
C GLU A 14 28.60 3.11 -3.45
N GLU A 15 28.91 4.41 -3.28
CA GLU A 15 29.44 4.97 -2.04
C GLU A 15 28.95 6.38 -1.74
N ILE A 16 28.97 6.71 -0.48
CA ILE A 16 28.75 8.07 0.04
C ILE A 16 30.03 8.50 0.74
N SER A 17 30.73 9.49 0.17
CA SER A 17 31.91 10.07 0.81
C SER A 17 31.48 11.05 1.88
N VAL A 18 32.08 10.92 3.06
CA VAL A 18 31.69 11.73 4.23
C VAL A 18 32.92 12.22 4.98
N ASP A 19 32.83 13.44 5.50
CA ASP A 19 33.83 14.04 6.40
C ASP A 19 33.32 14.03 7.83
N VAL A 20 34.17 13.67 8.80
CA VAL A 20 33.82 13.75 10.22
C VAL A 20 33.85 15.20 10.68
N VAL A 21 32.74 15.69 11.23
CA VAL A 21 32.59 17.07 11.68
C VAL A 21 32.29 17.14 13.17
N LYS A 22 32.85 18.14 13.86
CA LYS A 22 32.58 18.37 15.30
C LYS A 22 31.21 19.04 15.55
N LYS A 23 30.65 19.66 14.52
CA LYS A 23 29.37 20.38 14.64
C LYS A 23 28.18 19.41 14.65
N LYS A 24 27.29 19.55 15.60
CA LYS A 24 26.11 18.71 15.71
C LYS A 24 25.23 18.84 14.45
N SER A 25 24.93 17.75 13.78
CA SER A 25 24.08 17.74 12.59
C SER A 25 22.63 18.07 12.98
N GLN A 26 21.99 18.93 12.18
CA GLN A 26 20.55 19.22 12.33
C GLN A 26 19.68 18.17 11.62
N LYS A 27 20.26 17.34 10.75
CA LYS A 27 19.55 16.32 9.98
C LYS A 27 20.15 14.96 10.28
N THR A 28 19.35 14.06 10.83
CA THR A 28 19.73 12.66 10.97
C THR A 28 19.30 11.89 9.74
N PRO A 29 20.20 11.15 9.07
CA PRO A 29 19.78 10.30 7.96
C PRO A 29 18.81 9.25 8.46
N ILE A 30 17.69 9.11 7.77
CA ILE A 30 16.68 8.10 8.08
C ILE A 30 16.97 6.89 7.22
N TYR A 31 17.36 5.79 7.86
CA TYR A 31 17.47 4.51 7.19
C TYR A 31 16.09 3.86 7.10
N TRP A 32 15.60 3.73 5.87
CA TRP A 32 14.44 2.92 5.57
C TRP A 32 14.88 1.46 5.50
N GLY A 33 14.87 0.79 6.64
CA GLY A 33 15.01 -0.67 6.65
C GLY A 33 13.93 -1.30 5.77
N GLY A 34 14.21 -2.47 5.21
CA GLY A 34 13.24 -3.19 4.41
C GLY A 34 11.93 -3.37 5.20
N ASN A 35 10.84 -2.85 4.65
CA ASN A 35 9.49 -3.06 5.20
C ASN A 35 9.10 -4.53 4.97
N LEU A 36 9.67 -5.43 5.77
CA LEU A 36 9.23 -6.82 5.78
C LEU A 36 7.76 -6.87 6.17
N PRO A 37 6.92 -7.54 5.40
CA PRO A 37 5.50 -7.67 5.75
C PRO A 37 5.35 -8.43 7.06
N LEU A 38 4.47 -7.96 7.94
CA LEU A 38 4.10 -8.70 9.15
C LEU A 38 3.41 -10.00 8.75
N ASN A 39 3.62 -11.04 9.57
CA ASN A 39 2.88 -12.27 9.40
C ASN A 39 1.37 -12.00 9.51
N PRO A 40 0.53 -12.50 8.58
CA PRO A 40 -0.92 -12.29 8.60
C PRO A 40 -1.60 -12.70 9.91
N ILE A 41 -1.02 -13.68 10.63
CA ILE A 41 -1.50 -14.11 11.95
C ILE A 41 -1.45 -12.95 12.95
N ILE A 42 -0.36 -12.17 12.95
CA ILE A 42 -0.21 -11.01 13.85
C ILE A 42 -1.29 -9.97 13.56
N SER A 43 -1.55 -9.68 12.28
CA SER A 43 -2.60 -8.74 11.88
C SER A 43 -3.99 -9.17 12.35
N ASN A 44 -4.29 -10.47 12.28
CA ASN A 44 -5.54 -11.04 12.80
C ASN A 44 -5.62 -11.00 14.33
N GLU A 45 -4.51 -11.23 15.03
CA GLU A 45 -4.48 -11.20 16.51
C GLU A 45 -4.70 -9.77 17.03
N ILE A 46 -4.24 -8.76 16.35
CA ILE A 46 -4.55 -7.36 16.68
C ILE A 46 -6.06 -7.12 16.60
N LEU A 47 -6.72 -7.63 15.56
CA LEU A 47 -8.18 -7.54 15.45
C LEU A 47 -8.90 -8.26 16.60
N ASN A 48 -8.42 -9.47 16.97
CA ASN A 48 -8.96 -10.21 18.09
C ASN A 48 -8.78 -9.46 19.42
N SER A 49 -7.64 -8.79 19.59
CA SER A 49 -7.31 -8.04 20.81
C SER A 49 -8.31 -6.91 21.10
N PHE A 50 -8.94 -6.31 20.07
CA PHE A 50 -9.98 -5.28 20.27
C PHE A 50 -11.22 -5.79 20.98
N SER A 51 -11.47 -7.11 20.96
CA SER A 51 -12.62 -7.75 21.59
C SER A 51 -12.34 -8.19 23.04
N ILE A 52 -11.08 -8.19 23.45
CA ILE A 52 -10.65 -8.65 24.77
C ILE A 52 -10.49 -7.43 25.67
N LYS A 53 -11.13 -7.45 26.85
CA LYS A 53 -10.91 -6.44 27.90
C LYS A 53 -9.49 -6.63 28.47
N LYS A 54 -8.54 -5.85 28.01
CA LYS A 54 -7.17 -5.77 28.52
C LYS A 54 -6.92 -4.37 29.11
N ASN A 55 -5.97 -4.28 30.03
CA ASN A 55 -5.46 -3.00 30.51
C ASN A 55 -4.55 -2.39 29.43
N TYR A 56 -5.16 -1.71 28.46
CA TYR A 56 -4.43 -0.96 27.48
C TYR A 56 -4.03 0.42 28.03
N PRO A 57 -2.95 1.02 27.51
CA PRO A 57 -2.65 2.45 27.73
C PRO A 57 -3.86 3.32 27.34
N LEU A 58 -3.99 4.44 28.03
CA LEU A 58 -5.13 5.36 27.87
C LEU A 58 -5.30 5.84 26.43
N GLU A 59 -4.19 6.06 25.74
CA GLU A 59 -4.13 6.49 24.33
C GLU A 59 -4.82 5.46 23.41
N ILE A 60 -4.56 4.17 23.63
CA ILE A 60 -5.18 3.09 22.86
C ILE A 60 -6.66 3.00 23.19
N ILE A 61 -7.05 3.14 24.47
CA ILE A 61 -8.46 3.12 24.89
C ILE A 61 -9.21 4.29 24.22
N ASN A 62 -8.64 5.48 24.22
CA ASN A 62 -9.22 6.66 23.58
C ASN A 62 -9.35 6.46 22.06
N PHE A 63 -8.29 5.96 21.40
CA PHE A 63 -8.28 5.69 19.97
C PHE A 63 -9.39 4.70 19.56
N ILE A 64 -9.54 3.59 20.30
CA ILE A 64 -10.59 2.59 20.08
C ILE A 64 -11.99 3.18 20.36
N SER A 65 -12.11 3.98 21.42
CA SER A 65 -13.39 4.65 21.76
C SER A 65 -13.83 5.60 20.66
N ASP A 66 -12.89 6.41 20.15
CA ASP A 66 -13.17 7.37 19.09
C ASP A 66 -13.46 6.68 17.74
N GLN A 67 -12.81 5.56 17.47
CA GLN A 67 -13.17 4.72 16.32
C GLN A 67 -14.60 4.23 16.42
N LYS A 68 -15.04 3.74 17.60
CA LYS A 68 -16.42 3.29 17.83
C LYS A 68 -17.45 4.41 17.71
N LYS A 69 -17.10 5.64 18.15
CA LYS A 69 -18.00 6.80 18.06
C LYS A 69 -18.15 7.29 16.62
N LYS A 70 -17.08 7.25 15.81
CA LYS A 70 -17.09 7.79 14.43
C LYS A 70 -17.48 6.75 13.39
N SER A 71 -17.30 5.48 13.70
CA SER A 71 -17.56 4.36 12.80
C SER A 71 -17.87 3.09 13.61
N SER A 72 -17.19 1.98 13.32
CA SER A 72 -17.31 0.73 14.04
C SER A 72 -15.96 0.03 14.18
N LEU A 73 -15.90 -0.99 15.05
CA LEU A 73 -14.79 -1.93 15.12
C LEU A 73 -15.20 -3.25 14.50
N PRO A 74 -14.48 -3.75 13.49
CA PRO A 74 -14.78 -5.03 12.90
C PRO A 74 -14.42 -6.17 13.87
N LYS A 75 -15.18 -7.26 13.83
CA LYS A 75 -14.87 -8.51 14.50
C LYS A 75 -14.04 -9.43 13.60
N LYS A 76 -13.57 -10.55 14.12
CA LYS A 76 -12.71 -11.52 13.40
C LYS A 76 -13.25 -11.91 12.01
N ASN A 77 -14.54 -12.13 11.88
CA ASN A 77 -15.18 -12.53 10.62
C ASN A 77 -15.86 -11.36 9.87
N GLU A 78 -15.42 -10.15 10.15
CA GLU A 78 -15.99 -8.95 9.55
C GLU A 78 -14.90 -8.15 8.81
N ILE A 79 -15.32 -7.44 7.78
CA ILE A 79 -14.53 -6.43 7.07
C ILE A 79 -15.24 -5.12 7.25
N LEU A 80 -14.55 -4.14 7.81
CA LEU A 80 -15.06 -2.78 7.88
C LEU A 80 -14.69 -2.05 6.59
N ILE A 81 -15.69 -1.42 5.98
CA ILE A 81 -15.51 -0.56 4.81
C ILE A 81 -16.04 0.81 5.15
N GLU A 82 -15.19 1.81 5.06
CA GLU A 82 -15.54 3.21 5.27
C GLU A 82 -15.46 3.98 3.96
N ASN A 83 -16.50 4.75 3.68
CA ASN A 83 -16.54 5.64 2.52
C ASN A 83 -16.83 7.05 2.98
N PHE A 84 -16.01 8.02 2.56
CA PHE A 84 -16.15 9.43 2.91
C PHE A 84 -15.61 10.36 1.82
N PRO A 85 -16.19 11.57 1.68
CA PRO A 85 -15.74 12.57 0.74
C PRO A 85 -14.37 13.12 1.14
N HIS A 86 -13.53 13.40 0.13
CA HIS A 86 -12.23 14.06 0.34
C HIS A 86 -11.84 14.83 -0.91
N GLY A 87 -11.68 16.16 -0.80
CA GLY A 87 -11.36 17.01 -1.94
C GLY A 87 -12.30 16.80 -3.13
N ASN A 88 -11.72 16.52 -4.30
CA ASN A 88 -12.46 16.29 -5.55
C ASN A 88 -12.86 14.81 -5.76
N GLY A 89 -12.99 14.04 -4.68
CA GLY A 89 -13.36 12.63 -4.77
C GLY A 89 -13.84 12.06 -3.45
N GLN A 90 -13.62 10.78 -3.29
CA GLN A 90 -13.98 10.04 -2.10
C GLN A 90 -12.96 8.94 -1.83
N TYR A 91 -12.68 8.70 -0.56
CA TYR A 91 -11.92 7.53 -0.15
C TYR A 91 -12.85 6.35 0.13
N LEU A 92 -12.38 5.18 -0.31
CA LEU A 92 -12.89 3.89 0.09
C LEU A 92 -11.78 3.19 0.88
N CYS A 93 -11.93 3.14 2.21
CA CYS A 93 -11.01 2.47 3.11
C CYS A 93 -11.56 1.10 3.51
N ILE A 94 -10.79 0.03 3.31
CA ILE A 94 -11.21 -1.34 3.58
C ILE A 94 -10.24 -1.96 4.59
N PHE A 95 -10.76 -2.32 5.77
CA PHE A 95 -10.01 -2.88 6.89
C PHE A 95 -10.22 -4.38 6.95
N THR A 96 -9.23 -5.11 6.43
CA THR A 96 -9.27 -6.58 6.28
C THR A 96 -8.59 -7.31 7.43
N PHE A 97 -7.50 -6.72 7.97
CA PHE A 97 -6.57 -7.32 8.94
C PHE A 97 -5.98 -8.66 8.48
N MET A 98 -5.72 -8.77 7.18
CA MET A 98 -5.24 -10.02 6.55
C MET A 98 -3.76 -9.97 6.12
N GLY A 99 -3.03 -8.94 6.51
CA GLY A 99 -1.63 -8.74 6.13
C GLY A 99 -1.46 -8.05 4.78
N LYS A 100 -0.26 -7.48 4.58
CA LYS A 100 0.05 -6.62 3.43
C LYS A 100 -0.09 -7.32 2.09
N GLN A 101 0.41 -8.57 1.97
CA GLN A 101 0.34 -9.32 0.71
C GLN A 101 -1.11 -9.60 0.30
N THR A 102 -1.97 -9.97 1.26
CA THR A 102 -3.40 -10.19 0.98
C THR A 102 -4.08 -8.90 0.58
N ASN A 103 -3.77 -7.78 1.27
CA ASN A 103 -4.30 -6.46 0.91
C ASN A 103 -3.84 -6.02 -0.47
N GLN A 104 -2.58 -6.27 -0.85
CA GLN A 104 -2.05 -6.01 -2.18
C GLN A 104 -2.82 -6.80 -3.26
N THR A 105 -2.95 -8.10 -3.05
CA THR A 105 -3.67 -8.99 -3.96
C THR A 105 -5.13 -8.55 -4.13
N PHE A 106 -5.78 -8.28 -3.01
CA PHE A 106 -7.18 -7.84 -2.99
C PHE A 106 -7.36 -6.49 -3.68
N SER A 107 -6.45 -5.51 -3.46
CA SER A 107 -6.52 -4.20 -4.11
C SER A 107 -6.41 -4.30 -5.62
N GLU A 108 -5.49 -5.09 -6.16
CA GLU A 108 -5.32 -5.27 -7.60
C GLU A 108 -6.55 -5.91 -8.26
N ILE A 109 -7.14 -6.92 -7.62
CA ILE A 109 -8.37 -7.56 -8.12
C ILE A 109 -9.54 -6.56 -8.09
N LEU A 110 -9.67 -5.80 -6.99
CA LEU A 110 -10.74 -4.82 -6.82
C LEU A 110 -10.61 -3.66 -7.81
N ILE A 111 -9.41 -3.10 -7.98
CA ILE A 111 -9.13 -2.03 -8.94
C ILE A 111 -9.45 -2.48 -10.37
N ASN A 112 -9.01 -3.68 -10.74
CA ASN A 112 -9.33 -4.25 -12.06
C ASN A 112 -10.85 -4.41 -12.27
N TYR A 113 -11.56 -4.88 -11.25
CA TYR A 113 -13.01 -4.99 -11.29
C TYR A 113 -13.68 -3.62 -11.47
N LEU A 114 -13.33 -2.65 -10.64
CA LEU A 114 -13.88 -1.30 -10.70
C LEU A 114 -13.64 -0.66 -12.08
N LYS A 115 -12.44 -0.82 -12.62
CA LYS A 115 -12.08 -0.27 -13.93
C LYS A 115 -12.83 -0.95 -15.08
N LYS A 116 -12.82 -2.30 -15.14
CA LYS A 116 -13.32 -3.04 -16.31
C LYS A 116 -14.84 -3.19 -16.32
N GLU A 117 -15.45 -3.37 -15.17
CA GLU A 117 -16.88 -3.71 -15.09
C GLU A 117 -17.75 -2.59 -14.59
N CYS A 118 -17.14 -1.65 -13.84
CA CYS A 118 -17.88 -0.52 -13.30
C CYS A 118 -17.52 0.81 -13.99
N ASN A 119 -16.53 0.82 -14.88
CA ASN A 119 -15.97 2.03 -15.52
C ASN A 119 -15.54 3.10 -14.48
N ILE A 120 -15.05 2.64 -13.32
CA ILE A 120 -14.58 3.50 -12.23
C ILE A 120 -13.06 3.44 -12.20
N SER A 121 -12.42 4.58 -12.46
CA SER A 121 -10.97 4.72 -12.32
C SER A 121 -10.62 5.16 -10.91
N THR A 122 -9.63 4.46 -10.32
CA THR A 122 -9.00 4.86 -9.09
C THR A 122 -7.72 5.59 -9.44
N SER A 123 -7.55 6.82 -8.94
CA SER A 123 -6.37 7.63 -9.27
C SER A 123 -5.17 7.28 -8.39
N ASP A 124 -5.41 6.70 -7.23
CA ASP A 124 -4.36 6.40 -6.27
C ASP A 124 -4.84 5.37 -5.25
N TYR A 125 -3.90 4.58 -4.70
CA TYR A 125 -4.20 3.67 -3.60
C TYR A 125 -3.04 3.61 -2.60
N SER A 126 -3.35 3.27 -1.37
CA SER A 126 -2.37 2.96 -0.32
C SER A 126 -2.80 1.73 0.44
N LEU A 127 -1.84 1.00 1.00
CA LEU A 127 -2.11 -0.19 1.79
C LEU A 127 -1.05 -0.39 2.87
N ASN A 128 -1.47 -1.06 3.92
CA ASN A 128 -0.62 -1.55 4.99
C ASN A 128 -1.04 -2.97 5.41
N GLU A 129 -0.57 -3.43 6.55
CA GLU A 129 -0.85 -4.78 7.08
C GLU A 129 -2.32 -5.00 7.43
N TYR A 130 -3.05 -3.92 7.72
CA TYR A 130 -4.41 -3.99 8.28
C TYR A 130 -5.48 -3.59 7.27
N SER A 131 -5.11 -2.79 6.28
CA SER A 131 -6.09 -2.08 5.47
C SER A 131 -5.55 -1.64 4.12
N LEU A 132 -6.48 -1.22 3.26
CA LEU A 132 -6.19 -0.53 2.01
C LEU A 132 -7.15 0.66 1.83
N ALA A 133 -6.69 1.70 1.15
CA ALA A 133 -7.49 2.85 0.75
C ALA A 133 -7.40 3.06 -0.75
N LEU A 134 -8.54 3.23 -1.38
CA LEU A 134 -8.68 3.61 -2.78
C LEU A 134 -9.23 5.02 -2.86
N PHE A 135 -8.63 5.87 -3.68
CA PHE A 135 -9.20 7.17 -4.01
C PHE A 135 -10.00 7.08 -5.32
N ILE A 136 -11.27 7.40 -5.23
CA ILE A 136 -12.24 7.36 -6.34
C ILE A 136 -12.61 8.79 -6.70
N ASN A 137 -12.49 9.17 -7.97
CA ASN A 137 -12.82 10.51 -8.45
C ASN A 137 -14.32 10.81 -8.33
N LYS A 138 -14.67 12.09 -8.14
CA LYS A 138 -16.04 12.55 -7.87
C LYS A 138 -17.05 12.17 -8.96
N ASN A 139 -16.61 12.07 -10.20
CA ASN A 139 -17.48 11.73 -11.34
C ASN A 139 -17.85 10.25 -11.42
N ALA A 140 -17.32 9.42 -10.52
CA ALA A 140 -17.64 8.01 -10.50
C ALA A 140 -18.88 7.74 -9.63
N ASP A 141 -19.92 7.16 -10.23
CA ASP A 141 -21.12 6.73 -9.51
C ASP A 141 -20.83 5.43 -8.72
N PHE A 142 -20.12 5.59 -7.60
CA PHE A 142 -19.78 4.48 -6.74
C PHE A 142 -20.95 4.15 -5.79
N LYS A 143 -21.51 2.95 -5.97
CA LYS A 143 -22.60 2.43 -5.14
C LYS A 143 -22.15 1.18 -4.37
N LEU A 144 -22.68 1.01 -3.15
CA LEU A 144 -22.40 -0.19 -2.34
C LEU A 144 -22.75 -1.50 -3.08
N LYS A 145 -23.75 -1.48 -3.96
CA LYS A 145 -24.13 -2.63 -4.79
C LYS A 145 -22.96 -3.17 -5.61
N LEU A 146 -22.06 -2.30 -6.08
CA LEU A 146 -20.87 -2.71 -6.84
C LEU A 146 -19.91 -3.55 -5.98
N LEU A 147 -19.71 -3.14 -4.73
CA LEU A 147 -18.91 -3.93 -3.79
C LEU A 147 -19.58 -5.27 -3.48
N ASN A 148 -20.87 -5.27 -3.20
CA ASN A 148 -21.60 -6.52 -2.94
C ASN A 148 -21.46 -7.49 -4.11
N ASN A 149 -21.60 -7.02 -5.35
CA ASN A 149 -21.39 -7.83 -6.55
C ASN A 149 -19.96 -8.37 -6.64
N PHE A 150 -18.97 -7.55 -6.25
CA PHE A 150 -17.58 -7.97 -6.22
C PHE A 150 -17.35 -9.10 -5.19
N PHE A 151 -17.89 -8.97 -3.99
CA PHE A 151 -17.73 -9.98 -2.93
C PHE A 151 -18.44 -11.31 -3.24
N LEU A 152 -19.43 -11.32 -4.13
CA LEU A 152 -20.12 -12.53 -4.59
C LEU A 152 -19.37 -13.30 -5.68
N ARG A 153 -18.24 -12.81 -6.17
CA ARG A 153 -17.49 -13.41 -7.26
C ARG A 153 -16.82 -14.73 -6.87
N LYS A 154 -16.99 -15.73 -7.73
CA LYS A 154 -16.34 -17.05 -7.58
C LYS A 154 -15.00 -17.14 -8.34
N ASN A 155 -14.91 -16.47 -9.49
CA ASN A 155 -13.75 -16.52 -10.37
C ASN A 155 -12.88 -15.27 -10.19
N LEU A 156 -11.77 -15.45 -9.48
CA LEU A 156 -10.77 -14.41 -9.26
C LEU A 156 -9.54 -14.76 -10.08
N LYS A 157 -9.17 -13.88 -11.01
CA LYS A 157 -7.95 -14.01 -11.80
C LYS A 157 -7.14 -12.73 -11.65
N ILE A 158 -5.83 -12.88 -11.48
CA ILE A 158 -4.86 -11.79 -11.48
C ILE A 158 -4.05 -11.93 -12.77
N ASP A 159 -3.98 -10.88 -13.54
CA ASP A 159 -3.04 -10.74 -14.63
C ASP A 159 -1.82 -10.01 -14.05
N PHE A 160 -0.82 -10.77 -13.64
CA PHE A 160 0.33 -10.26 -12.90
C PHE A 160 1.08 -9.17 -13.66
N LEU A 161 1.20 -9.31 -14.98
CA LEU A 161 1.86 -8.32 -15.82
C LEU A 161 1.06 -7.02 -16.03
N LYS A 162 -0.23 -7.00 -15.63
CA LYS A 162 -1.07 -5.79 -15.63
C LYS A 162 -1.23 -5.15 -14.25
N THR A 163 -0.51 -5.66 -13.26
CA THR A 163 -0.53 -5.09 -11.92
C THR A 163 0.29 -3.79 -11.85
N SER A 164 0.00 -2.98 -10.83
CA SER A 164 0.68 -1.70 -10.60
C SER A 164 2.19 -1.83 -10.38
N ILE A 165 2.66 -2.99 -9.89
CA ILE A 165 4.07 -3.25 -9.60
C ILE A 165 4.85 -3.86 -10.78
N ALA A 166 4.16 -4.26 -11.87
CA ALA A 166 4.78 -5.02 -12.97
C ALA A 166 5.98 -4.29 -13.60
N LYS A 167 5.82 -3.02 -13.94
CA LYS A 167 6.91 -2.22 -14.54
C LYS A 167 8.09 -2.03 -13.59
N LYS A 168 7.81 -1.85 -12.29
CA LYS A 168 8.87 -1.75 -11.27
C LYS A 168 9.69 -3.04 -11.22
N ILE A 169 9.05 -4.19 -11.10
CA ILE A 169 9.71 -5.49 -11.04
C ILE A 169 10.44 -5.79 -12.35
N PHE A 170 9.84 -5.48 -13.50
CA PHE A 170 10.50 -5.61 -14.80
C PHE A 170 11.79 -4.79 -14.87
N LYS A 171 11.80 -3.56 -14.37
CA LYS A 171 13.01 -2.74 -14.29
C LYS A 171 14.09 -3.42 -13.46
N GLU A 172 13.75 -3.96 -12.29
CA GLU A 172 14.69 -4.69 -11.43
C GLU A 172 15.22 -5.95 -12.14
N THR A 173 14.35 -6.73 -12.78
CA THR A 173 14.72 -7.90 -13.60
C THR A 173 15.66 -7.50 -14.74
N SER A 174 15.36 -6.41 -15.43
CA SER A 174 16.16 -5.91 -16.57
C SER A 174 17.56 -5.46 -16.14
N LEU A 175 17.71 -4.90 -14.94
CA LEU A 175 18.99 -4.55 -14.36
C LEU A 175 19.81 -5.79 -13.98
N ILE A 176 19.18 -6.80 -13.40
CA ILE A 176 19.84 -8.05 -12.98
C ILE A 176 20.29 -8.85 -14.20
N THR A 177 19.49 -8.88 -15.26
CA THR A 177 19.82 -9.61 -16.49
C THR A 177 20.77 -8.85 -17.44
N GLY A 178 21.19 -7.63 -17.07
CA GLY A 178 22.07 -6.81 -17.86
C GLY A 178 21.45 -6.19 -19.12
N LEU A 179 20.11 -6.26 -19.27
CA LEU A 179 19.43 -5.58 -20.39
C LEU A 179 19.52 -4.05 -20.24
N ILE A 180 19.54 -3.56 -19.01
CA ILE A 180 19.74 -2.15 -18.69
C ILE A 180 20.97 -2.03 -17.81
N ASP A 181 21.91 -1.14 -18.20
CA ASP A 181 23.14 -0.90 -17.44
C ASP A 181 22.90 0.10 -16.31
N LYS A 182 23.33 -0.23 -15.09
CA LYS A 182 23.29 0.68 -13.92
C LYS A 182 24.04 1.99 -14.15
N LYS A 183 25.17 1.94 -14.86
CA LYS A 183 26.00 3.13 -15.11
C LYS A 183 25.33 4.15 -16.02
N ASN A 184 24.48 3.69 -16.90
CA ASN A 184 23.74 4.54 -17.84
C ASN A 184 22.48 5.18 -17.22
N THR A 185 22.08 4.85 -15.97
CA THR A 185 20.88 5.41 -15.34
C THR A 185 20.96 6.93 -15.03
N ARG A 186 22.10 7.58 -15.25
CA ARG A 186 22.30 9.03 -15.02
C ARG A 186 22.39 9.87 -16.28
N LYS A 187 22.48 9.29 -17.47
CA LYS A 187 22.58 10.04 -18.74
C LYS A 187 21.24 10.00 -19.49
N GLN A 188 20.83 11.11 -20.06
CA GLN A 188 19.53 11.38 -20.67
C GLN A 188 19.12 10.52 -21.90
N ASN A 189 19.91 9.55 -22.32
CA ASN A 189 19.61 8.69 -23.47
C ASN A 189 19.13 7.30 -23.04
N PHE A 190 18.12 7.28 -22.13
CA PHE A 190 17.56 6.02 -21.64
C PHE A 190 16.54 5.46 -22.63
N VAL A 191 16.79 4.24 -23.02
CA VAL A 191 15.69 3.35 -23.35
C VAL A 191 14.94 3.11 -22.02
N ASN A 192 13.83 3.76 -21.84
CA ASN A 192 13.03 3.67 -20.64
C ASN A 192 12.57 2.21 -20.47
N SER A 193 12.87 1.60 -19.34
CA SER A 193 12.44 0.22 -19.03
C SER A 193 10.94 0.00 -19.28
N ASP A 194 10.14 1.04 -19.08
CA ASP A 194 8.71 0.99 -19.30
C ASP A 194 8.34 0.82 -20.78
N ILE A 195 9.11 1.46 -21.69
CA ILE A 195 8.93 1.31 -23.15
C ILE A 195 9.29 -0.11 -23.57
N ILE A 196 10.40 -0.64 -23.04
CA ILE A 196 10.79 -2.04 -23.33
C ILE A 196 9.70 -2.98 -22.84
N PHE A 197 9.24 -2.79 -21.60
CA PHE A 197 8.16 -3.61 -21.04
C PHE A 197 6.91 -3.58 -21.93
N ASP A 198 6.43 -2.39 -22.28
CA ASP A 198 5.21 -2.22 -23.09
C ASP A 198 5.39 -2.83 -24.49
N THR A 199 6.59 -2.71 -25.07
CA THR A 199 6.93 -3.30 -26.39
C THR A 199 6.95 -4.83 -26.32
N LEU A 200 7.63 -5.41 -25.34
CA LEU A 200 7.68 -6.86 -25.15
C LEU A 200 6.28 -7.41 -24.84
N PHE A 201 5.55 -6.75 -23.94
CA PHE A 201 4.20 -7.17 -23.56
C PHE A 201 3.24 -7.18 -24.76
N LYS A 202 3.37 -6.21 -25.66
CA LYS A 202 2.52 -6.08 -26.85
C LYS A 202 2.90 -7.05 -27.97
N TYR A 203 4.20 -7.18 -28.26
CA TYR A 203 4.66 -7.87 -29.47
C TYR A 203 5.31 -9.23 -29.21
N GLN A 204 5.80 -9.48 -27.99
CA GLN A 204 6.45 -10.72 -27.59
C GLN A 204 5.99 -11.16 -26.18
N PRO A 205 4.71 -11.46 -25.97
CA PRO A 205 4.16 -11.76 -24.63
C PRO A 205 4.79 -13.00 -23.97
N ASN A 206 5.42 -13.87 -24.75
CA ASN A 206 6.10 -15.06 -24.25
C ASN A 206 7.61 -14.86 -24.00
N HIS A 207 8.10 -13.61 -24.07
CA HIS A 207 9.52 -13.30 -23.85
C HIS A 207 9.96 -13.71 -22.46
N ILE A 208 11.19 -14.26 -22.36
CA ILE A 208 11.72 -14.81 -21.11
C ILE A 208 11.73 -13.79 -19.96
N LEU A 209 12.07 -12.53 -20.24
CA LEU A 209 12.08 -11.48 -19.23
C LEU A 209 10.69 -11.20 -18.63
N LEU A 210 9.62 -11.30 -19.45
CA LEU A 210 8.26 -11.15 -18.93
C LEU A 210 7.87 -12.34 -18.04
N LYS A 211 8.29 -13.55 -18.40
CA LYS A 211 8.07 -14.75 -17.56
C LYS A 211 8.79 -14.65 -16.22
N ILE A 212 10.06 -14.27 -16.24
CA ILE A 212 10.84 -14.04 -15.01
C ILE A 212 10.17 -12.95 -14.16
N THR A 213 9.77 -11.85 -14.80
CA THR A 213 9.06 -10.75 -14.11
C THR A 213 7.77 -11.25 -13.48
N GLU A 214 6.98 -12.05 -14.18
CA GLU A 214 5.74 -12.62 -13.66
C GLU A 214 5.99 -13.51 -12.44
N GLU A 215 7.00 -14.36 -12.46
CA GLU A 215 7.37 -15.21 -11.31
C GLU A 215 7.85 -14.37 -10.12
N GLU A 216 8.62 -13.31 -10.35
CA GLU A 216 9.01 -12.40 -9.29
C GLU A 216 7.80 -11.63 -8.71
N ILE A 217 6.87 -11.19 -9.55
CA ILE A 217 5.64 -10.53 -9.10
C ILE A 217 4.83 -11.45 -8.18
N LYS A 218 4.70 -12.73 -8.51
CA LYS A 218 3.93 -13.71 -7.70
C LYS A 218 4.37 -13.75 -6.24
N ARG A 219 5.64 -13.46 -5.95
CA ARG A 219 6.17 -13.42 -4.56
C ARG A 219 5.58 -12.29 -3.71
N TYR A 220 5.07 -11.24 -4.35
CA TYR A 220 4.43 -10.11 -3.66
C TYR A 220 2.93 -10.32 -3.39
N PHE A 221 2.36 -11.39 -3.93
CA PHE A 221 0.93 -11.67 -3.84
C PHE A 221 0.66 -12.89 -2.97
N SER A 222 -0.48 -12.86 -2.29
CA SER A 222 -0.98 -14.02 -1.56
C SER A 222 -1.71 -14.98 -2.49
N GLU A 223 -1.86 -16.22 -2.03
CA GLU A 223 -2.66 -17.21 -2.74
C GLU A 223 -4.13 -16.77 -2.88
N VAL A 224 -4.77 -17.20 -3.95
CA VAL A 224 -6.20 -16.95 -4.23
C VAL A 224 -7.10 -17.50 -3.12
N THR A 225 -6.67 -18.54 -2.41
CA THR A 225 -7.36 -19.12 -1.26
C THR A 225 -7.58 -18.10 -0.14
N GLN A 226 -6.58 -17.25 0.14
CA GLN A 226 -6.68 -16.18 1.14
C GLN A 226 -7.71 -15.12 0.73
N ILE A 227 -7.77 -14.79 -0.56
CA ILE A 227 -8.77 -13.86 -1.08
C ILE A 227 -10.17 -14.47 -1.01
N LYS A 228 -10.34 -15.74 -1.35
CA LYS A 228 -11.63 -16.44 -1.20
C LYS A 228 -12.10 -16.46 0.26
N TYR A 229 -11.19 -16.64 1.21
CA TYR A 229 -11.52 -16.55 2.63
C TYR A 229 -11.96 -15.13 3.01
N LEU A 230 -11.24 -14.11 2.55
CA LEU A 230 -11.58 -12.69 2.79
C LEU A 230 -12.98 -12.36 2.25
N LEU A 231 -13.32 -12.82 1.03
CA LEU A 231 -14.61 -12.55 0.40
C LEU A 231 -15.82 -13.22 1.11
N ARG A 232 -15.58 -14.20 1.99
CA ARG A 232 -16.64 -14.84 2.80
C ARG A 232 -16.94 -14.09 4.08
N LYS A 233 -16.10 -13.12 4.47
CA LYS A 233 -16.32 -12.33 5.67
C LYS A 233 -17.54 -11.41 5.51
N LYS A 234 -18.22 -11.13 6.62
CA LYS A 234 -19.34 -10.19 6.64
C LYS A 234 -18.84 -8.76 6.43
N ILE A 235 -19.49 -8.03 5.54
CA ILE A 235 -19.18 -6.63 5.28
C ILE A 235 -19.94 -5.74 6.23
N ILE A 236 -19.23 -4.83 6.88
CA ILE A 236 -19.78 -3.68 7.60
C ILE A 236 -19.43 -2.45 6.77
N PHE A 237 -20.42 -1.81 6.18
CA PHE A 237 -20.23 -0.62 5.35
C PHE A 237 -20.73 0.62 6.07
N ASN A 238 -19.83 1.58 6.30
CA ASN A 238 -20.13 2.85 6.94
C ASN A 238 -19.84 4.01 5.98
N LYS A 239 -20.88 4.77 5.63
CA LYS A 239 -20.71 6.04 4.95
C LYS A 239 -20.58 7.13 6.02
N ILE A 240 -19.40 7.73 6.12
CA ILE A 240 -19.05 8.70 7.15
C ILE A 240 -18.74 10.08 6.52
N LYS A 241 -18.94 11.15 7.27
CA LYS A 241 -18.70 12.52 6.77
C LYS A 241 -17.23 12.92 6.81
N LYS A 242 -16.48 12.39 7.79
CA LYS A 242 -15.06 12.69 8.04
C LYS A 242 -14.33 11.39 8.32
N PRO A 243 -13.02 11.27 8.02
CA PRO A 243 -12.28 10.05 8.28
C PRO A 243 -12.31 9.65 9.76
N SER A 244 -12.48 8.37 10.03
CA SER A 244 -12.34 7.77 11.35
C SER A 244 -10.87 7.72 11.78
N PRO A 245 -10.54 7.44 13.05
CA PRO A 245 -9.16 7.21 13.46
C PRO A 245 -8.42 6.18 12.61
N PHE A 246 -9.06 5.07 12.25
CA PHE A 246 -8.46 4.05 11.36
C PHE A 246 -8.16 4.60 9.96
N SER A 247 -9.12 5.30 9.37
CA SER A 247 -8.93 5.92 8.04
C SER A 247 -7.90 7.04 8.06
N LYS A 248 -7.85 7.85 9.11
CA LYS A 248 -6.84 8.91 9.28
C LYS A 248 -5.43 8.34 9.23
N THR A 249 -5.14 7.27 9.99
CA THR A 249 -3.79 6.66 10.01
C THR A 249 -3.35 6.19 8.63
N LEU A 250 -4.26 5.61 7.85
CA LEU A 250 -3.98 5.10 6.52
C LEU A 250 -3.70 6.23 5.51
N ILE A 251 -4.46 7.31 5.57
CA ILE A 251 -4.25 8.50 4.72
C ILE A 251 -2.95 9.21 5.11
N TYR A 252 -2.69 9.39 6.40
CA TYR A 252 -1.46 10.00 6.89
C TYR A 252 -0.21 9.25 6.42
N GLN A 253 -0.20 7.93 6.50
CA GLN A 253 0.91 7.11 5.98
C GLN A 253 1.15 7.36 4.48
N LYS A 254 0.10 7.56 3.71
CA LYS A 254 0.18 7.87 2.29
C LYS A 254 0.80 9.25 2.03
N GLU A 255 0.37 10.27 2.74
CA GLU A 255 0.89 11.63 2.60
C GLU A 255 2.35 11.70 3.02
N LYS A 256 2.70 11.04 4.11
CA LYS A 256 4.07 10.93 4.59
C LYS A 256 5.01 10.26 3.58
N ASN A 257 4.56 9.21 2.92
CA ASN A 257 5.34 8.56 1.85
C ASN A 257 5.56 9.47 0.63
N LYS A 258 4.70 10.47 0.41
CA LYS A 258 4.87 11.47 -0.66
C LYS A 258 5.83 12.60 -0.29
N THR A 259 5.87 12.99 0.98
CA THR A 259 6.61 14.21 1.42
C THR A 259 8.01 13.94 1.96
N ASN A 260 8.41 12.67 2.14
CA ASN A 260 9.70 12.28 2.72
C ASN A 260 10.06 12.93 4.08
N THR A 261 9.09 13.51 4.79
CA THR A 261 9.30 14.15 6.09
C THR A 261 8.83 13.25 7.22
N HIS A 262 9.79 12.72 7.97
CA HIS A 262 9.53 11.90 9.16
C HIS A 262 9.71 12.71 10.44
N ASN A 263 8.61 13.09 11.05
CA ASN A 263 8.57 13.42 12.46
C ASN A 263 7.46 12.55 13.12
N PRO A 264 7.81 11.62 14.02
CA PRO A 264 6.81 10.75 14.68
C PRO A 264 5.80 11.56 15.51
N ASP A 265 6.17 12.75 16.00
CA ASP A 265 5.31 13.61 16.81
C ASP A 265 4.10 14.13 16.02
N ASN A 266 4.22 14.29 14.71
CA ASN A 266 3.13 14.77 13.86
C ASN A 266 1.97 13.77 13.70
N LEU A 267 2.14 12.49 14.04
CA LEU A 267 1.06 11.51 13.95
C LEU A 267 -0.02 11.80 15.00
N PHE A 268 0.40 12.11 16.23
CA PHE A 268 -0.54 12.41 17.32
C PHE A 268 -1.26 13.73 17.10
N GLU A 269 -0.56 14.75 16.60
CA GLU A 269 -1.18 16.03 16.21
C GLU A 269 -2.21 15.83 15.09
N PHE A 270 -1.87 15.03 14.06
CA PHE A 270 -2.78 14.75 12.95
C PHE A 270 -4.03 13.94 13.38
N LEU A 271 -3.91 13.08 14.38
CA LEU A 271 -5.04 12.31 14.91
C LEU A 271 -5.98 13.17 15.78
N ASN A 272 -5.45 14.25 16.40
CA ASN A 272 -6.20 15.13 17.27
C ASN A 272 -6.93 16.27 16.52
N ASN A 273 -6.50 16.61 15.29
CA ASN A 273 -7.17 17.54 14.40
C ASN A 273 -8.18 16.80 13.48
#